data_2982f2db5ca207db0b16a659798e7349
#
_entry.id   2982f2db5ca207db0b16a659798e7349
#
_cell.length_a   1.000
_cell.length_b   1.000
_cell.length_c   1.000
_cell.angle_alpha   90.00
_cell.angle_beta   90.00
_cell.angle_gamma   90.00
#
_symmetry.space_group_name_H-M   'P 1'
#
loop_
_entity.id
_entity.type
_entity.pdbx_description
1 polymer ?
#
loop_
_entity_poly.entity_id
_entity_poly.type
_entity_poly.pdbx_seq_one_letter_code
_entity_poly.pdbx_strand_id
1 'polypeptide(L)'
;MEESKELQGFYRIFRAVIYISVLMEFFEYALDPALLDSWSGILCDIHGRIKRWMIYNDGHLVYSKVATFLLICITCIGTRNKKQLEFDARRMVLYPLVSGVGLIVLSVWLYNYTIDIRLYKLSLNIWFYMAASLTGVILIHIALDNISKFLKDGLMKDRFNFENESFEQSEEIQENKYSVNIPMRYYYKGKFRKGWVSISNPFRGTWVVGTPGSGKTFSIIEPFIRQHSAKGFAMVVYDYKFPTLATKLYYHYKKNQKLGKLPQGCKFNIINFVDVEYSRRVNPIQAKYINNLAAASETAETLLESLQKGKKEGGGGSDQFFQTSAVNFLAACIYFFVNYEREPYDKEGNMLYAEKRQDPETKFWKPTGVVRDKKDGNIVEPAYWLGKYSDMPHILSFLNESYQTIFEVLETDNEVAPLLGPFQTAFKNKAMEQLEGMIGTLRVYTSRLATKESYWIFHKDGDDFDLKVSDPKNPSYLLIANDPEMESIIGALNALILNRLVTRVNTGQGKNIPVSIIVDELPTLYFHKIDRLIGTARSNKVSVTLGFQELP
;
A
#
# COMPACT_ATOMS: atom_id res chain seq x y z
N MET A 1 -0.20 13.13 -16.75
CA MET A 1 -1.55 13.00 -16.14
C MET A 1 -2.39 14.29 -16.25
N GLU A 2 -1.81 15.47 -16.26
CA GLU A 2 -2.50 16.76 -16.48
C GLU A 2 -2.97 16.95 -17.93
N GLU A 3 -2.17 16.67 -18.94
CA GLU A 3 -2.58 16.68 -20.35
C GLU A 3 -3.85 15.86 -20.63
N SER A 4 -4.05 14.75 -19.90
CA SER A 4 -5.24 13.91 -20.09
C SER A 4 -6.52 14.52 -19.51
N LYS A 5 -6.42 15.45 -18.54
CA LYS A 5 -7.59 16.14 -17.94
C LYS A 5 -8.04 17.31 -18.79
N GLU A 6 -7.11 18.07 -19.36
CA GLU A 6 -7.43 19.18 -20.28
C GLU A 6 -8.10 18.67 -21.56
N LEU A 7 -7.57 17.63 -22.18
CA LEU A 7 -8.19 16.97 -23.33
C LEU A 7 -9.63 16.50 -23.02
N GLN A 8 -9.90 16.00 -21.82
CA GLN A 8 -11.27 15.62 -21.42
C GLN A 8 -12.23 16.80 -21.34
N GLY A 9 -11.76 17.98 -20.94
CA GLY A 9 -12.53 19.23 -20.96
C GLY A 9 -12.95 19.59 -22.37
N PHE A 10 -12.02 19.56 -23.32
CA PHE A 10 -12.29 19.84 -24.74
C PHE A 10 -13.33 18.87 -25.33
N TYR A 11 -13.22 17.57 -25.06
CA TYR A 11 -14.20 16.59 -25.56
C TYR A 11 -15.61 16.81 -25.03
N ARG A 12 -15.77 17.25 -23.78
CA ARG A 12 -17.08 17.61 -23.24
C ARG A 12 -17.68 18.80 -23.96
N ILE A 13 -16.86 19.79 -24.29
CA ILE A 13 -17.28 20.97 -25.03
C ILE A 13 -17.72 20.58 -26.46
N PHE A 14 -16.93 19.79 -27.18
CA PHE A 14 -17.28 19.33 -28.52
C PHE A 14 -18.56 18.49 -28.55
N ARG A 15 -18.78 17.62 -27.55
CA ARG A 15 -20.05 16.89 -27.41
C ARG A 15 -21.24 17.85 -27.19
N ALA A 16 -21.06 18.88 -26.38
CA ALA A 16 -22.10 19.90 -26.21
C ALA A 16 -22.43 20.64 -27.52
N VAL A 17 -21.41 20.93 -28.33
CA VAL A 17 -21.59 21.59 -29.64
C VAL A 17 -22.48 20.76 -30.59
N ILE A 18 -22.38 19.41 -30.58
CA ILE A 18 -23.26 18.54 -31.39
C ILE A 18 -24.73 18.77 -31.02
N TYR A 19 -25.04 18.72 -29.73
CA TYR A 19 -26.44 18.89 -29.27
C TYR A 19 -26.91 20.32 -29.39
N ILE A 20 -26.02 21.31 -29.26
CA ILE A 20 -26.32 22.71 -29.55
C ILE A 20 -26.67 22.89 -31.04
N SER A 21 -25.93 22.24 -31.96
CA SER A 21 -26.22 22.26 -33.39
C SER A 21 -27.60 21.68 -33.70
N VAL A 22 -27.99 20.57 -33.03
CA VAL A 22 -29.32 19.98 -33.17
C VAL A 22 -30.42 20.92 -32.62
N LEU A 23 -30.16 21.58 -31.49
CA LEU A 23 -31.07 22.55 -30.91
C LEU A 23 -31.24 23.79 -31.83
N MET A 24 -30.16 24.27 -32.43
CA MET A 24 -30.21 25.35 -33.42
C MET A 24 -31.04 24.96 -34.67
N GLU A 25 -30.88 23.72 -35.12
CA GLU A 25 -31.69 23.17 -36.21
C GLU A 25 -33.18 23.16 -35.85
N PHE A 26 -33.53 22.68 -34.64
CA PHE A 26 -34.93 22.69 -34.20
C PHE A 26 -35.47 24.11 -34.04
N PHE A 27 -34.64 25.04 -33.57
CA PHE A 27 -35.03 26.45 -33.46
C PHE A 27 -35.33 27.08 -34.82
N GLU A 28 -34.60 26.70 -35.87
CA GLU A 28 -34.80 27.24 -37.21
C GLU A 28 -35.98 26.58 -37.96
N TYR A 29 -36.05 25.24 -37.92
CA TYR A 29 -36.96 24.49 -38.76
C TYR A 29 -38.26 24.04 -38.07
N ALA A 30 -38.29 23.95 -36.75
CA ALA A 30 -39.45 23.48 -36.01
C ALA A 30 -40.34 24.63 -35.47
N LEU A 31 -39.79 25.82 -35.26
CA LEU A 31 -40.57 26.94 -34.73
C LEU A 31 -41.31 27.67 -35.85
N ASP A 32 -42.62 27.80 -35.66
CA ASP A 32 -43.50 28.59 -36.57
C ASP A 32 -43.15 30.06 -36.46
N PRO A 33 -42.92 30.80 -37.59
CA PRO A 33 -42.68 32.23 -37.58
C PRO A 33 -43.74 33.03 -36.79
N ALA A 34 -45.00 32.61 -36.82
CA ALA A 34 -46.08 33.24 -36.05
C ALA A 34 -45.94 33.10 -34.52
N LEU A 35 -45.15 32.12 -34.02
CA LEU A 35 -44.77 32.00 -32.61
C LEU A 35 -43.65 32.95 -32.22
N LEU A 36 -42.72 33.21 -33.14
CA LEU A 36 -41.59 34.11 -32.95
C LEU A 36 -42.03 35.58 -32.80
N ASP A 37 -43.08 35.99 -33.48
CA ASP A 37 -43.64 37.35 -33.37
C ASP A 37 -44.19 37.65 -31.97
N SER A 38 -44.54 36.62 -31.20
CA SER A 38 -44.97 36.73 -29.79
C SER A 38 -43.86 36.75 -28.78
N TRP A 39 -42.60 36.54 -29.20
CA TRP A 39 -41.44 36.43 -28.34
C TRP A 39 -40.64 37.74 -28.29
N SER A 40 -39.72 37.86 -27.30
CA SER A 40 -38.89 39.04 -27.17
C SER A 40 -38.02 39.28 -28.41
N GLY A 41 -37.79 40.56 -28.80
CA GLY A 41 -36.99 40.97 -29.97
C GLY A 41 -35.60 40.29 -30.03
N ILE A 42 -35.03 39.90 -28.87
CA ILE A 42 -33.75 39.18 -28.79
C ILE A 42 -33.81 37.82 -29.50
N LEU A 43 -34.90 37.07 -29.35
CA LEU A 43 -35.06 35.76 -30.00
C LEU A 43 -35.26 35.87 -31.50
N CYS A 44 -35.97 36.91 -31.96
CA CYS A 44 -36.11 37.23 -33.40
C CYS A 44 -34.75 37.59 -34.01
N ASP A 45 -33.92 38.37 -33.30
CA ASP A 45 -32.57 38.70 -33.75
C ASP A 45 -31.67 37.48 -33.85
N ILE A 46 -31.74 36.58 -32.87
CA ILE A 46 -31.00 35.31 -32.88
C ILE A 46 -31.42 34.44 -34.07
N HIS A 47 -32.71 34.26 -34.29
CA HIS A 47 -33.26 33.54 -35.45
C HIS A 47 -32.78 34.13 -36.76
N GLY A 48 -32.85 35.43 -36.94
CA GLY A 48 -32.35 36.12 -38.13
C GLY A 48 -30.84 36.03 -38.35
N ARG A 49 -30.07 35.84 -37.29
CA ARG A 49 -28.62 35.57 -37.39
C ARG A 49 -28.33 34.14 -37.78
N ILE A 50 -29.03 33.16 -37.20
CA ILE A 50 -28.89 31.73 -37.52
C ILE A 50 -29.26 31.46 -38.98
N LYS A 51 -30.36 32.05 -39.45
CA LYS A 51 -30.85 31.93 -40.82
C LYS A 51 -29.83 32.41 -41.87
N ARG A 52 -28.94 33.34 -41.53
CA ARG A 52 -27.87 33.81 -42.44
C ARG A 52 -26.74 32.81 -42.61
N TRP A 53 -26.66 31.80 -41.75
CA TRP A 53 -25.63 30.79 -41.89
C TRP A 53 -26.03 29.79 -42.98
N MET A 54 -25.11 29.54 -43.93
CA MET A 54 -25.32 28.66 -45.08
C MET A 54 -25.85 27.26 -44.70
N ILE A 55 -25.55 26.79 -43.48
CA ILE A 55 -25.95 25.48 -42.96
C ILE A 55 -27.45 25.44 -42.61
N TYR A 56 -28.05 26.58 -42.21
CA TYR A 56 -29.44 26.69 -41.75
C TYR A 56 -30.30 27.54 -42.67
N ASN A 57 -29.87 27.78 -43.92
CA ASN A 57 -30.64 28.59 -44.87
C ASN A 57 -31.86 27.83 -45.39
N ASP A 58 -32.91 28.56 -45.70
CA ASP A 58 -34.20 28.02 -46.17
C ASP A 58 -34.05 26.97 -47.28
N GLY A 59 -34.71 25.84 -47.10
CA GLY A 59 -34.75 24.73 -48.07
C GLY A 59 -33.61 23.71 -47.98
N HIS A 60 -32.65 23.91 -47.09
CA HIS A 60 -31.46 23.06 -47.01
C HIS A 60 -31.33 22.26 -45.71
N LEU A 61 -32.43 21.71 -45.18
CA LEU A 61 -32.43 20.86 -43.99
C LEU A 61 -31.38 19.73 -44.09
N VAL A 62 -31.09 19.21 -45.27
CA VAL A 62 -30.07 18.18 -45.51
C VAL A 62 -28.68 18.69 -45.15
N TYR A 63 -28.34 19.96 -45.37
CA TYR A 63 -27.03 20.51 -45.04
C TYR A 63 -26.78 20.54 -43.54
N SER A 64 -27.80 20.86 -42.73
CA SER A 64 -27.69 20.83 -41.27
C SER A 64 -27.46 19.39 -40.78
N LYS A 65 -28.11 18.40 -41.38
CA LYS A 65 -27.89 16.97 -41.05
C LYS A 65 -26.48 16.51 -41.40
N VAL A 66 -25.99 16.88 -42.56
CA VAL A 66 -24.60 16.55 -42.99
C VAL A 66 -23.59 17.26 -42.08
N ALA A 67 -23.80 18.51 -41.72
CA ALA A 67 -22.92 19.25 -40.81
C ALA A 67 -22.88 18.60 -39.42
N THR A 68 -24.04 18.21 -38.86
CA THR A 68 -24.12 17.52 -37.58
C THR A 68 -23.43 16.16 -37.63
N PHE A 69 -23.59 15.41 -38.75
CA PHE A 69 -22.90 14.15 -38.95
C PHE A 69 -21.36 14.33 -38.99
N LEU A 70 -20.85 15.33 -39.69
CA LEU A 70 -19.43 15.66 -39.74
C LEU A 70 -18.89 16.06 -38.35
N LEU A 71 -19.65 16.85 -37.59
CA LEU A 71 -19.34 17.22 -36.21
C LEU A 71 -19.22 15.97 -35.31
N ILE A 72 -20.12 14.99 -35.45
CA ILE A 72 -20.05 13.74 -34.72
C ILE A 72 -18.77 12.96 -35.10
N CYS A 73 -18.46 12.86 -36.40
CA CYS A 73 -17.24 12.19 -36.88
C CYS A 73 -15.98 12.82 -36.26
N ILE A 74 -15.85 14.14 -36.31
CA ILE A 74 -14.69 14.87 -35.75
C ILE A 74 -14.58 14.64 -34.24
N THR A 75 -15.69 14.75 -33.53
CA THR A 75 -15.73 14.58 -32.07
C THR A 75 -15.36 13.17 -31.65
N CYS A 76 -15.81 12.15 -32.40
CA CYS A 76 -15.53 10.76 -32.07
C CYS A 76 -14.05 10.35 -32.28
N ILE A 77 -13.28 11.08 -33.14
CA ILE A 77 -11.83 10.85 -33.29
C ILE A 77 -11.08 11.03 -31.95
N GLY A 78 -11.57 11.90 -31.09
CA GLY A 78 -10.94 12.24 -29.81
C GLY A 78 -11.39 11.41 -28.59
N THR A 79 -12.26 10.43 -28.71
CA THR A 79 -12.78 9.70 -27.56
C THR A 79 -11.71 8.89 -26.83
N ARG A 80 -11.87 8.78 -25.50
CA ARG A 80 -10.94 8.06 -24.63
C ARG A 80 -11.06 6.56 -24.83
N ASN A 81 -9.92 5.88 -24.92
CA ASN A 81 -9.89 4.42 -25.00
C ASN A 81 -10.39 3.82 -23.68
N LYS A 82 -11.39 2.93 -23.75
CA LYS A 82 -11.77 2.02 -22.66
C LYS A 82 -11.65 0.61 -23.20
N LYS A 83 -10.77 -0.18 -22.60
CA LYS A 83 -10.62 -1.60 -22.94
C LYS A 83 -11.97 -2.30 -22.80
N GLN A 84 -12.59 -2.63 -23.90
CA GLN A 84 -13.82 -3.44 -23.92
C GLN A 84 -13.44 -4.89 -24.21
N LEU A 85 -13.63 -5.76 -23.22
CA LEU A 85 -13.33 -7.19 -23.29
C LEU A 85 -14.24 -7.96 -24.25
N GLU A 86 -15.43 -7.41 -24.57
CA GLU A 86 -16.41 -8.05 -25.46
C GLU A 86 -16.92 -6.98 -26.45
N PHE A 87 -16.31 -6.90 -27.64
CA PHE A 87 -16.75 -6.04 -28.71
C PHE A 87 -17.58 -6.84 -29.73
N ASP A 88 -18.90 -6.58 -29.78
CA ASP A 88 -19.79 -7.10 -30.82
C ASP A 88 -20.08 -6.00 -31.85
N ALA A 89 -19.40 -6.08 -32.99
CA ALA A 89 -19.53 -5.12 -34.08
C ALA A 89 -20.99 -4.97 -34.57
N ARG A 90 -21.78 -6.04 -34.56
CA ARG A 90 -23.18 -6.00 -35.03
C ARG A 90 -24.07 -5.19 -34.06
N ARG A 91 -23.96 -5.47 -32.75
CA ARG A 91 -24.82 -4.82 -31.73
C ARG A 91 -24.36 -3.42 -31.38
N MET A 92 -23.04 -3.21 -31.34
CA MET A 92 -22.48 -1.94 -30.85
C MET A 92 -22.28 -0.90 -31.95
N VAL A 93 -22.15 -1.30 -33.22
CA VAL A 93 -21.88 -0.41 -34.35
C VAL A 93 -22.98 -0.51 -35.41
N LEU A 94 -23.18 -1.69 -35.99
CA LEU A 94 -24.01 -1.85 -37.17
C LEU A 94 -25.48 -1.45 -36.90
N TYR A 95 -26.09 -2.01 -35.85
CA TYR A 95 -27.49 -1.72 -35.54
C TYR A 95 -27.73 -0.25 -35.16
N PRO A 96 -26.95 0.38 -34.26
CA PRO A 96 -27.14 1.80 -33.97
C PRO A 96 -26.87 2.70 -35.17
N LEU A 97 -25.88 2.36 -36.03
CA LEU A 97 -25.55 3.16 -37.20
C LEU A 97 -26.68 3.11 -38.24
N VAL A 98 -27.14 1.92 -38.60
CA VAL A 98 -28.19 1.71 -39.61
C VAL A 98 -29.52 2.31 -39.12
N SER A 99 -29.91 2.05 -37.88
CA SER A 99 -31.14 2.62 -37.30
C SER A 99 -31.05 4.14 -37.14
N GLY A 100 -29.86 4.67 -36.75
CA GLY A 100 -29.64 6.10 -36.61
C GLY A 100 -29.73 6.85 -37.95
N VAL A 101 -29.07 6.32 -39.00
CA VAL A 101 -29.15 6.88 -40.35
C VAL A 101 -30.60 6.79 -40.89
N GLY A 102 -31.26 5.64 -40.68
CA GLY A 102 -32.67 5.47 -41.06
C GLY A 102 -33.59 6.49 -40.40
N LEU A 103 -33.40 6.77 -39.11
CA LEU A 103 -34.18 7.79 -38.38
C LEU A 103 -33.89 9.21 -38.87
N ILE A 104 -32.64 9.51 -39.24
CA ILE A 104 -32.33 10.84 -39.84
C ILE A 104 -33.00 11.00 -41.19
N VAL A 105 -32.98 9.99 -42.07
CA VAL A 105 -33.68 10.03 -43.36
C VAL A 105 -35.19 10.16 -43.14
N LEU A 106 -35.72 9.39 -42.21
CA LEU A 106 -37.14 9.48 -41.83
C LEU A 106 -37.48 10.87 -41.28
N SER A 107 -36.59 11.50 -40.51
CA SER A 107 -36.83 12.85 -39.98
C SER A 107 -36.97 13.89 -41.09
N VAL A 108 -36.16 13.82 -42.17
CA VAL A 108 -36.27 14.71 -43.33
C VAL A 108 -37.58 14.48 -44.06
N TRP A 109 -38.03 13.25 -44.21
CA TRP A 109 -39.31 12.91 -44.82
C TRP A 109 -40.49 13.43 -43.96
N LEU A 110 -40.46 13.22 -42.65
CA LEU A 110 -41.46 13.69 -41.70
C LEU A 110 -41.59 15.23 -41.67
N TYR A 111 -40.49 15.94 -41.85
CA TYR A 111 -40.50 17.40 -41.95
C TYR A 111 -41.31 17.89 -43.15
N ASN A 112 -41.18 17.24 -44.31
CA ASN A 112 -41.87 17.60 -45.55
C ASN A 112 -43.33 17.11 -45.63
N TYR A 113 -43.76 16.25 -44.68
CA TYR A 113 -45.10 15.71 -44.63
C TYR A 113 -46.00 16.57 -43.72
N THR A 114 -47.13 17.03 -44.21
CA THR A 114 -48.04 17.87 -43.42
C THR A 114 -49.12 17.04 -42.73
N ILE A 115 -49.26 17.20 -41.43
CA ILE A 115 -50.35 16.61 -40.61
C ILE A 115 -51.15 17.78 -40.00
N ASP A 116 -52.45 17.79 -40.22
CA ASP A 116 -53.33 18.90 -39.75
C ASP A 116 -53.55 18.92 -38.23
N ILE A 117 -53.12 17.89 -37.51
CA ILE A 117 -53.25 17.82 -36.06
C ILE A 117 -52.15 18.66 -35.42
N ARG A 118 -52.52 19.63 -34.57
CA ARG A 118 -51.60 20.50 -33.83
C ARG A 118 -51.58 20.16 -32.34
N LEU A 119 -50.38 20.05 -31.79
CA LEU A 119 -50.15 19.90 -30.37
C LEU A 119 -49.24 21.04 -29.89
N TYR A 120 -49.69 21.83 -28.90
CA TYR A 120 -48.95 23.02 -28.42
C TYR A 120 -48.56 24.00 -29.54
N LYS A 121 -49.50 24.31 -30.46
CA LYS A 121 -49.34 25.17 -31.65
C LYS A 121 -48.38 24.64 -32.73
N LEU A 122 -47.69 23.52 -32.53
CA LEU A 122 -46.89 22.85 -33.54
C LEU A 122 -47.64 21.67 -34.15
N SER A 123 -47.43 21.45 -35.44
CA SER A 123 -48.01 20.29 -36.13
C SER A 123 -47.38 18.98 -35.64
N LEU A 124 -48.13 17.89 -35.62
CA LEU A 124 -47.68 16.62 -35.05
C LEU A 124 -46.45 16.03 -35.78
N ASN A 125 -46.33 16.27 -37.09
CA ASN A 125 -45.17 15.87 -37.88
C ASN A 125 -43.88 16.54 -37.40
N ILE A 126 -43.90 17.78 -36.91
CA ILE A 126 -42.73 18.47 -36.38
C ILE A 126 -42.26 17.80 -35.09
N TRP A 127 -43.16 17.38 -34.22
CA TRP A 127 -42.80 16.62 -33.03
C TRP A 127 -42.13 15.28 -33.38
N PHE A 128 -42.66 14.56 -34.36
CA PHE A 128 -42.05 13.34 -34.85
C PHE A 128 -40.71 13.58 -35.53
N TYR A 129 -40.56 14.65 -36.30
CA TYR A 129 -39.32 15.10 -36.89
C TYR A 129 -38.24 15.32 -35.82
N MET A 130 -38.57 16.12 -34.78
CA MET A 130 -37.63 16.41 -33.68
C MET A 130 -37.21 15.13 -32.94
N ALA A 131 -38.17 14.28 -32.61
CA ALA A 131 -37.89 13.00 -31.91
C ALA A 131 -37.04 12.07 -32.76
N ALA A 132 -37.35 11.87 -34.03
CA ALA A 132 -36.60 11.02 -34.95
C ALA A 132 -35.18 11.57 -35.19
N SER A 133 -35.05 12.89 -35.38
CA SER A 133 -33.77 13.56 -35.56
C SER A 133 -32.86 13.41 -34.36
N LEU A 134 -33.35 13.73 -33.14
CA LEU A 134 -32.56 13.62 -31.91
C LEU A 134 -32.14 12.19 -31.63
N THR A 135 -33.06 11.23 -31.74
CA THR A 135 -32.77 9.81 -31.53
C THR A 135 -31.74 9.28 -32.55
N GLY A 136 -31.89 9.68 -33.82
CA GLY A 136 -30.97 9.36 -34.90
C GLY A 136 -29.55 9.86 -34.62
N VAL A 137 -29.40 11.11 -34.20
CA VAL A 137 -28.09 11.70 -33.82
C VAL A 137 -27.46 10.95 -32.64
N ILE A 138 -28.23 10.62 -31.61
CA ILE A 138 -27.73 9.85 -30.46
C ILE A 138 -27.22 8.48 -30.89
N LEU A 139 -27.95 7.76 -31.71
CA LEU A 139 -27.56 6.42 -32.18
C LEU A 139 -26.32 6.47 -33.06
N ILE A 140 -26.21 7.43 -33.96
CA ILE A 140 -24.98 7.62 -34.77
C ILE A 140 -23.80 7.98 -33.88
N HIS A 141 -23.99 8.88 -32.90
CA HIS A 141 -22.93 9.23 -31.95
C HIS A 141 -22.44 8.00 -31.18
N ILE A 142 -23.32 7.13 -30.68
CA ILE A 142 -22.96 5.89 -30.00
C ILE A 142 -22.18 4.97 -30.94
N ALA A 143 -22.63 4.80 -32.18
CA ALA A 143 -21.97 3.94 -33.16
C ALA A 143 -20.54 4.41 -33.47
N LEU A 144 -20.37 5.70 -33.79
CA LEU A 144 -19.07 6.28 -34.12
C LEU A 144 -18.13 6.34 -32.92
N ASP A 145 -18.64 6.60 -31.71
CA ASP A 145 -17.85 6.51 -30.47
C ASP A 145 -17.31 5.09 -30.25
N ASN A 146 -18.10 4.06 -30.51
CA ASN A 146 -17.68 2.66 -30.43
C ASN A 146 -16.68 2.27 -31.53
N ILE A 147 -16.85 2.78 -32.76
CA ILE A 147 -15.86 2.60 -33.83
C ILE A 147 -14.52 3.23 -33.44
N SER A 148 -14.54 4.45 -32.95
CA SER A 148 -13.32 5.14 -32.54
C SER A 148 -12.58 4.41 -31.41
N LYS A 149 -13.30 3.90 -30.41
CA LYS A 149 -12.73 3.06 -29.35
C LYS A 149 -12.10 1.78 -29.89
N PHE A 150 -12.77 1.11 -30.83
CA PHE A 150 -12.26 -0.10 -31.45
C PHE A 150 -11.01 0.14 -32.31
N LEU A 151 -11.00 1.20 -33.12
CA LEU A 151 -9.84 1.56 -33.94
C LEU A 151 -8.63 1.93 -33.07
N LYS A 152 -8.82 2.67 -31.98
CA LYS A 152 -7.75 3.04 -31.05
C LYS A 152 -7.21 1.83 -30.28
N ASP A 153 -8.08 0.91 -29.88
CA ASP A 153 -7.66 -0.35 -29.25
C ASP A 153 -6.83 -1.21 -30.22
N GLY A 154 -7.19 -1.17 -31.50
CA GLY A 154 -6.42 -1.81 -32.58
C GLY A 154 -5.05 -1.16 -32.87
N LEU A 155 -4.95 0.17 -32.78
CA LEU A 155 -3.69 0.92 -32.96
C LEU A 155 -2.73 0.79 -31.77
N MET A 156 -3.21 0.47 -30.58
CA MET A 156 -2.40 0.20 -29.39
C MET A 156 -2.01 -1.28 -29.24
N LYS A 157 -2.37 -2.13 -30.18
CA LYS A 157 -1.91 -3.53 -30.18
C LYS A 157 -0.41 -3.58 -30.42
N ASP A 158 0.26 -4.43 -29.64
CA ASP A 158 1.67 -4.72 -29.80
C ASP A 158 1.93 -5.13 -31.26
N ARG A 159 2.89 -4.45 -31.90
CA ARG A 159 3.29 -4.71 -33.30
C ARG A 159 3.69 -6.16 -33.54
N PHE A 160 4.14 -6.85 -32.51
CA PHE A 160 4.56 -8.24 -32.52
C PHE A 160 3.50 -9.21 -31.99
N ASN A 161 2.37 -8.70 -31.46
CA ASN A 161 1.28 -9.51 -30.93
C ASN A 161 -0.08 -8.97 -31.39
N PHE A 162 -0.35 -9.09 -32.69
CA PHE A 162 -1.58 -8.62 -33.34
C PHE A 162 -2.85 -9.24 -32.74
N GLU A 163 -2.77 -10.49 -32.33
CA GLU A 163 -3.90 -11.25 -31.80
C GLU A 163 -4.11 -11.02 -30.31
N ASN A 164 -3.24 -10.20 -29.68
CA ASN A 164 -3.25 -9.90 -28.23
C ASN A 164 -3.23 -11.20 -27.40
N GLU A 165 -2.45 -12.16 -27.86
CA GLU A 165 -2.22 -13.41 -27.17
C GLU A 165 -1.19 -13.25 -26.04
N SER A 166 -1.30 -14.07 -25.02
CA SER A 166 -0.25 -14.24 -24.03
C SER A 166 0.79 -15.25 -24.50
N PHE A 167 1.93 -15.30 -23.83
CA PHE A 167 2.91 -16.38 -24.05
C PHE A 167 2.33 -17.71 -23.61
N GLU A 168 2.83 -18.81 -24.20
CA GLU A 168 2.51 -20.15 -23.76
C GLU A 168 2.88 -20.32 -22.28
N GLN A 169 1.95 -20.82 -21.49
CA GLN A 169 2.11 -21.02 -20.06
C GLN A 169 2.00 -22.51 -19.74
N SER A 170 2.64 -22.93 -18.65
CA SER A 170 2.55 -24.32 -18.21
C SER A 170 1.12 -24.68 -17.80
N GLU A 171 0.60 -25.73 -18.36
CA GLU A 171 -0.68 -26.34 -17.97
C GLU A 171 -0.50 -27.33 -16.79
N GLU A 172 0.75 -27.73 -16.49
CA GLU A 172 1.09 -28.66 -15.43
C GLU A 172 1.47 -27.96 -14.13
N ILE A 173 1.05 -28.55 -13.01
CA ILE A 173 1.41 -28.08 -11.66
C ILE A 173 2.79 -28.62 -11.31
N GLN A 174 3.71 -27.72 -10.93
CA GLN A 174 5.00 -28.10 -10.38
C GLN A 174 4.93 -28.13 -8.85
N GLU A 175 4.45 -29.24 -8.30
CA GLU A 175 4.32 -29.36 -6.85
C GLU A 175 5.57 -29.95 -6.20
N ASN A 176 6.04 -29.30 -5.15
CA ASN A 176 7.09 -29.80 -4.26
C ASN A 176 6.81 -29.35 -2.82
N LYS A 177 7.68 -29.73 -1.90
CA LYS A 177 7.57 -29.42 -0.47
C LYS A 177 7.41 -27.92 -0.15
N TYR A 178 7.89 -27.04 -1.02
CA TYR A 178 7.93 -25.59 -0.78
C TYR A 178 7.16 -24.76 -1.80
N SER A 179 6.79 -25.35 -2.94
CA SER A 179 6.19 -24.62 -4.06
C SER A 179 4.87 -23.95 -3.71
N VAL A 180 4.60 -22.85 -4.39
CA VAL A 180 3.28 -22.19 -4.42
C VAL A 180 2.79 -22.20 -5.85
N ASN A 181 1.59 -22.74 -6.08
CA ASN A 181 0.98 -22.88 -7.39
C ASN A 181 -0.27 -21.99 -7.45
N ILE A 182 -0.26 -21.03 -8.38
CA ILE A 182 -1.33 -20.05 -8.57
C ILE A 182 -2.04 -20.38 -9.87
N PRO A 183 -3.36 -20.69 -9.86
CA PRO A 183 -4.11 -20.95 -11.07
C PRO A 183 -4.28 -19.67 -11.89
N MET A 184 -4.16 -19.79 -13.20
CA MET A 184 -4.35 -18.69 -14.13
C MET A 184 -5.18 -19.08 -15.34
N ARG A 185 -5.75 -18.08 -16.00
CA ARG A 185 -6.31 -18.21 -17.34
C ARG A 185 -5.53 -17.33 -18.29
N TYR A 186 -5.22 -17.83 -19.46
CA TYR A 186 -4.51 -17.09 -20.50
C TYR A 186 -5.10 -17.38 -21.88
N TYR A 187 -4.96 -16.41 -22.78
CA TYR A 187 -5.43 -16.53 -24.17
C TYR A 187 -4.24 -16.84 -25.07
N TYR A 188 -4.27 -18.01 -25.73
CA TYR A 188 -3.20 -18.46 -26.61
C TYR A 188 -3.74 -19.34 -27.72
N LYS A 189 -3.26 -19.11 -28.96
CA LYS A 189 -3.71 -19.80 -30.18
C LYS A 189 -5.24 -19.77 -30.32
N GLY A 190 -5.83 -18.59 -30.22
CA GLY A 190 -7.26 -18.34 -30.43
C GLY A 190 -8.18 -18.93 -29.35
N LYS A 191 -7.67 -19.42 -28.21
CA LYS A 191 -8.47 -20.06 -27.17
C LYS A 191 -8.02 -19.65 -25.76
N PHE A 192 -9.00 -19.55 -24.84
CA PHE A 192 -8.72 -19.45 -23.41
C PHE A 192 -8.30 -20.81 -22.85
N ARG A 193 -7.13 -20.83 -22.24
CA ARG A 193 -6.53 -22.00 -21.61
C ARG A 193 -6.42 -21.80 -20.10
N LYS A 194 -6.33 -22.90 -19.37
CA LYS A 194 -6.00 -22.91 -17.94
C LYS A 194 -4.52 -23.23 -17.80
N GLY A 195 -3.85 -22.53 -16.91
CA GLY A 195 -2.44 -22.76 -16.62
C GLY A 195 -2.12 -22.48 -15.17
N TRP A 196 -0.85 -22.59 -14.83
CA TRP A 196 -0.34 -22.43 -13.50
C TRP A 196 0.92 -21.56 -13.49
N VAL A 197 0.93 -20.56 -12.61
CA VAL A 197 2.18 -19.89 -12.20
C VAL A 197 2.74 -20.70 -11.04
N SER A 198 3.73 -21.53 -11.34
CA SER A 198 4.36 -22.42 -10.35
C SER A 198 5.64 -21.79 -9.82
N ILE A 199 5.62 -21.33 -8.56
CA ILE A 199 6.78 -20.82 -7.85
C ILE A 199 7.40 -22.00 -7.11
N SER A 200 8.29 -22.72 -7.81
CA SER A 200 8.90 -23.95 -7.29
C SER A 200 9.92 -23.69 -6.15
N ASN A 201 10.54 -22.50 -6.14
CA ASN A 201 11.48 -22.09 -5.09
C ASN A 201 11.13 -20.70 -4.53
N PRO A 202 10.22 -20.62 -3.54
CA PRO A 202 9.77 -19.34 -2.98
C PRO A 202 10.84 -18.60 -2.16
N PHE A 203 11.98 -19.22 -1.88
CA PHE A 203 13.09 -18.61 -1.13
C PHE A 203 13.93 -17.61 -1.95
N ARG A 204 13.56 -17.35 -3.21
CA ARG A 204 14.18 -16.34 -4.06
C ARG A 204 13.55 -14.96 -3.96
N GLY A 205 12.46 -14.84 -3.17
CA GLY A 205 11.63 -13.65 -3.10
C GLY A 205 10.58 -13.60 -4.21
N THR A 206 9.43 -13.04 -3.88
CA THR A 206 8.30 -12.83 -4.82
C THR A 206 7.81 -11.40 -4.68
N TRP A 207 7.81 -10.67 -5.79
CA TRP A 207 7.28 -9.31 -5.86
C TRP A 207 5.92 -9.32 -6.54
N VAL A 208 4.94 -8.69 -5.89
CA VAL A 208 3.56 -8.64 -6.35
C VAL A 208 3.17 -7.18 -6.56
N VAL A 209 3.19 -6.76 -7.81
CA VAL A 209 2.88 -5.38 -8.19
C VAL A 209 1.50 -5.31 -8.82
N GLY A 210 0.68 -4.36 -8.42
CA GLY A 210 -0.62 -4.12 -9.02
C GLY A 210 -1.37 -2.98 -8.36
N THR A 211 -2.13 -2.24 -9.13
CA THR A 211 -2.93 -1.11 -8.66
C THR A 211 -3.95 -1.51 -7.59
N PRO A 212 -4.47 -0.55 -6.80
CA PRO A 212 -5.56 -0.80 -5.86
C PRO A 212 -6.73 -1.50 -6.55
N GLY A 213 -7.27 -2.54 -5.90
CA GLY A 213 -8.39 -3.32 -6.48
C GLY A 213 -8.02 -4.31 -7.60
N SER A 214 -6.74 -4.46 -7.95
CA SER A 214 -6.30 -5.44 -8.98
C SER A 214 -6.41 -6.90 -8.55
N GLY A 215 -6.76 -7.19 -7.30
CA GLY A 215 -6.91 -8.54 -6.77
C GLY A 215 -5.62 -9.19 -6.26
N LYS A 216 -4.52 -8.44 -6.03
CA LYS A 216 -3.25 -8.96 -5.51
C LYS A 216 -3.41 -9.87 -4.30
N THR A 217 -4.13 -9.39 -3.31
CA THR A 217 -4.34 -10.11 -2.04
C THR A 217 -5.06 -11.42 -2.27
N PHE A 218 -6.17 -11.42 -3.02
CA PHE A 218 -6.96 -12.62 -3.29
C PHE A 218 -6.25 -13.61 -4.22
N SER A 219 -5.64 -13.10 -5.31
CA SER A 219 -5.11 -13.96 -6.37
C SER A 219 -3.72 -14.53 -6.06
N ILE A 220 -2.92 -13.83 -5.24
CA ILE A 220 -1.52 -14.20 -5.01
C ILE A 220 -1.21 -14.36 -3.53
N ILE A 221 -1.46 -13.35 -2.68
CA ILE A 221 -1.06 -13.37 -1.26
C ILE A 221 -1.80 -14.48 -0.50
N GLU A 222 -3.10 -14.61 -0.70
CA GLU A 222 -3.90 -15.65 -0.04
C GLU A 222 -3.50 -17.09 -0.45
N PRO A 223 -3.21 -17.41 -1.72
CA PRO A 223 -2.57 -18.66 -2.12
C PRO A 223 -1.26 -18.97 -1.40
N PHE A 224 -0.38 -17.97 -1.16
CA PHE A 224 0.83 -18.16 -0.37
C PHE A 224 0.50 -18.53 1.08
N ILE A 225 -0.38 -17.79 1.74
CA ILE A 225 -0.82 -18.09 3.11
C ILE A 225 -1.38 -19.50 3.20
N ARG A 226 -2.28 -19.85 2.30
CA ARG A 226 -2.96 -21.15 2.28
C ARG A 226 -1.99 -22.31 2.08
N GLN A 227 -1.09 -22.21 1.07
CA GLN A 227 -0.23 -23.31 0.70
C GLN A 227 0.96 -23.45 1.64
N HIS A 228 1.60 -22.36 2.06
CA HIS A 228 2.70 -22.41 3.03
C HIS A 228 2.22 -22.90 4.39
N SER A 229 1.05 -22.44 4.85
CA SER A 229 0.44 -22.95 6.09
C SER A 229 0.17 -24.46 6.03
N ALA A 230 -0.30 -24.98 4.88
CA ALA A 230 -0.55 -26.41 4.69
C ALA A 230 0.75 -27.24 4.57
N LYS A 231 1.88 -26.61 4.25
CA LYS A 231 3.21 -27.22 4.09
C LYS A 231 4.10 -27.08 5.35
N GLY A 232 3.54 -26.62 6.46
CA GLY A 232 4.23 -26.54 7.75
C GLY A 232 5.25 -25.41 7.86
N PHE A 233 5.08 -24.32 7.15
CA PHE A 233 5.87 -23.10 7.36
C PHE A 233 5.45 -22.40 8.65
N ALA A 234 6.40 -21.81 9.36
CA ALA A 234 6.11 -20.67 10.24
C ALA A 234 5.76 -19.46 9.39
N MET A 235 4.95 -18.55 9.90
CA MET A 235 4.45 -17.44 9.09
C MET A 235 4.57 -16.10 9.81
N VAL A 236 4.97 -15.07 9.06
CA VAL A 236 4.93 -13.67 9.48
C VAL A 236 4.13 -12.90 8.44
N VAL A 237 3.05 -12.28 8.87
CA VAL A 237 2.17 -11.54 7.97
C VAL A 237 1.98 -10.13 8.50
N TYR A 238 2.37 -9.15 7.70
CA TYR A 238 2.03 -7.75 7.91
C TYR A 238 0.73 -7.45 7.17
N ASP A 239 -0.32 -7.14 7.94
CA ASP A 239 -1.66 -6.83 7.44
C ASP A 239 -1.87 -5.32 7.44
N TYR A 240 -1.69 -4.68 6.28
CA TYR A 240 -1.83 -3.23 6.13
C TYR A 240 -3.24 -2.74 6.44
N LYS A 241 -4.25 -3.51 6.06
CA LYS A 241 -5.67 -3.23 6.31
C LYS A 241 -6.26 -4.25 7.27
N PHE A 242 -5.71 -4.30 8.48
CA PHE A 242 -6.21 -5.19 9.52
C PHE A 242 -7.73 -5.00 9.71
N PRO A 243 -8.54 -6.10 9.83
CA PRO A 243 -8.14 -7.51 9.96
C PRO A 243 -8.24 -8.36 8.67
N THR A 244 -7.96 -7.81 7.49
CA THR A 244 -8.21 -8.47 6.20
C THR A 244 -7.43 -9.78 6.03
N LEU A 245 -6.11 -9.76 6.20
CA LEU A 245 -5.25 -10.95 6.14
C LEU A 245 -5.27 -11.75 7.44
N ALA A 246 -5.49 -11.08 8.56
CA ALA A 246 -5.56 -11.68 9.88
C ALA A 246 -6.58 -12.81 9.97
N THR A 247 -7.81 -12.57 9.51
CA THR A 247 -8.90 -13.56 9.51
C THR A 247 -8.54 -14.78 8.66
N LYS A 248 -7.92 -14.57 7.50
CA LYS A 248 -7.50 -15.66 6.60
C LYS A 248 -6.34 -16.46 7.19
N LEU A 249 -5.33 -15.77 7.73
CA LEU A 249 -4.20 -16.41 8.39
C LEU A 249 -4.66 -17.27 9.57
N TYR A 250 -5.51 -16.72 10.43
CA TYR A 250 -6.03 -17.43 11.58
C TYR A 250 -6.91 -18.64 11.18
N TYR A 251 -7.76 -18.47 10.15
CA TYR A 251 -8.54 -19.58 9.59
C TYR A 251 -7.63 -20.74 9.13
N HIS A 252 -6.59 -20.44 8.34
CA HIS A 252 -5.66 -21.47 7.86
C HIS A 252 -4.82 -22.07 8.98
N TYR A 253 -4.42 -21.27 9.97
CA TYR A 253 -3.75 -21.76 11.18
C TYR A 253 -4.64 -22.79 11.89
N LYS A 254 -5.88 -22.45 12.25
CA LYS A 254 -6.81 -23.35 12.92
C LYS A 254 -7.13 -24.61 12.12
N LYS A 255 -7.35 -24.46 10.82
CA LYS A 255 -7.58 -25.59 9.91
C LYS A 255 -6.39 -26.56 9.89
N ASN A 256 -5.18 -26.06 9.71
CA ASN A 256 -3.99 -26.89 9.62
C ASN A 256 -3.54 -27.42 10.99
N GLN A 257 -3.86 -26.73 12.09
CA GLN A 257 -3.69 -27.25 13.44
C GLN A 257 -4.53 -28.51 13.65
N LYS A 258 -5.81 -28.47 13.28
CA LYS A 258 -6.72 -29.65 13.34
C LYS A 258 -6.25 -30.81 12.47
N LEU A 259 -5.60 -30.51 11.32
CA LEU A 259 -5.08 -31.51 10.39
C LEU A 259 -3.68 -32.01 10.74
N GLY A 260 -3.06 -31.54 11.84
CA GLY A 260 -1.70 -31.92 12.24
C GLY A 260 -0.60 -31.50 11.25
N LYS A 261 -0.85 -30.49 10.41
CA LYS A 261 0.09 -30.02 9.38
C LYS A 261 1.02 -28.91 9.86
N LEU A 262 0.73 -28.29 10.99
CA LEU A 262 1.59 -27.26 11.57
C LEU A 262 2.80 -27.89 12.27
N PRO A 263 3.92 -27.15 12.38
CA PRO A 263 5.01 -27.55 13.24
C PRO A 263 4.53 -27.82 14.67
N GLN A 264 5.14 -28.82 15.32
CA GLN A 264 4.75 -29.20 16.68
C GLN A 264 4.94 -28.01 17.65
N GLY A 265 3.92 -27.73 18.48
CA GLY A 265 3.97 -26.63 19.45
C GLY A 265 3.81 -25.23 18.84
N CYS A 266 3.45 -25.12 17.56
CA CYS A 266 3.31 -23.84 16.88
C CYS A 266 2.25 -22.93 17.55
N LYS A 267 2.67 -21.72 17.93
CA LYS A 267 1.82 -20.71 18.57
C LYS A 267 1.36 -19.67 17.56
N PHE A 268 0.22 -19.02 17.83
CA PHE A 268 -0.26 -17.88 17.06
C PHE A 268 -0.12 -16.61 17.90
N ASN A 269 0.62 -15.64 17.41
CA ASN A 269 0.87 -14.38 18.10
C ASN A 269 0.39 -13.22 17.23
N ILE A 270 -0.14 -12.19 17.87
CA ILE A 270 -0.60 -10.95 17.23
C ILE A 270 0.14 -9.78 17.89
N ILE A 271 0.54 -8.81 17.10
CA ILE A 271 1.00 -7.50 17.55
C ILE A 271 0.09 -6.46 16.91
N ASN A 272 -0.67 -5.76 17.75
CA ASN A 272 -1.61 -4.71 17.33
C ASN A 272 -1.51 -3.53 18.29
N PHE A 273 -1.05 -2.39 17.78
CA PHE A 273 -0.91 -1.15 18.54
C PHE A 273 -2.20 -0.34 18.67
N VAL A 274 -3.28 -0.74 17.99
CA VAL A 274 -4.59 -0.10 18.14
C VAL A 274 -5.38 -0.75 19.28
N ASP A 275 -5.31 -2.09 19.34
CA ASP A 275 -6.01 -2.89 20.35
C ASP A 275 -5.07 -3.95 20.92
N VAL A 276 -4.71 -3.77 22.18
CA VAL A 276 -3.73 -4.62 22.86
C VAL A 276 -4.33 -5.87 23.48
N GLU A 277 -5.65 -6.04 23.48
CA GLU A 277 -6.34 -7.16 24.17
C GLU A 277 -5.79 -8.53 23.77
N TYR A 278 -5.51 -8.71 22.46
CA TYR A 278 -4.97 -9.97 21.93
C TYR A 278 -3.49 -9.87 21.54
N SER A 279 -2.84 -8.73 21.82
CA SER A 279 -1.44 -8.53 21.48
C SER A 279 -0.50 -9.28 22.43
N ARG A 280 0.64 -9.69 21.86
CA ARG A 280 1.78 -10.18 22.64
C ARG A 280 2.73 -9.02 22.91
N ARG A 281 3.36 -9.05 24.08
CA ARG A 281 4.48 -8.18 24.39
C ARG A 281 5.69 -8.61 23.59
N VAL A 282 6.44 -7.64 23.12
CA VAL A 282 7.69 -7.85 22.39
C VAL A 282 8.65 -6.72 22.74
N ASN A 283 9.81 -7.06 23.22
CA ASN A 283 10.85 -6.07 23.48
C ASN A 283 11.95 -6.16 22.39
N PRO A 284 11.96 -5.24 21.41
CA PRO A 284 12.99 -5.24 20.37
C PRO A 284 14.35 -4.71 20.84
N ILE A 285 14.42 -4.19 22.06
CA ILE A 285 15.62 -3.57 22.67
C ILE A 285 16.10 -4.47 23.82
N GLN A 286 16.68 -5.60 23.48
CA GLN A 286 17.26 -6.53 24.46
C GLN A 286 18.74 -6.75 24.18
N ALA A 287 19.53 -7.06 25.21
CA ALA A 287 20.95 -7.35 25.07
C ALA A 287 21.26 -8.47 24.05
N LYS A 288 20.38 -9.45 23.91
CA LYS A 288 20.52 -10.50 22.88
C LYS A 288 20.42 -9.99 21.44
N TYR A 289 19.83 -8.82 21.23
CA TYR A 289 19.71 -8.18 19.92
C TYR A 289 20.72 -7.05 19.73
N ILE A 290 21.13 -6.41 20.85
CA ILE A 290 21.99 -5.22 20.86
C ILE A 290 23.22 -5.58 21.69
N ASN A 291 24.20 -6.18 21.05
CA ASN A 291 25.43 -6.65 21.70
C ASN A 291 26.60 -5.68 21.56
N ASN A 292 26.45 -4.62 20.78
CA ASN A 292 27.46 -3.58 20.55
C ASN A 292 26.83 -2.26 20.17
N LEU A 293 27.62 -1.20 20.18
CA LEU A 293 27.20 0.16 19.88
C LEU A 293 26.65 0.33 18.45
N ALA A 294 27.22 -0.40 17.49
CA ALA A 294 26.75 -0.37 16.10
C ALA A 294 25.30 -0.91 15.97
N ALA A 295 24.96 -1.97 16.71
CA ALA A 295 23.59 -2.51 16.73
C ALA A 295 22.61 -1.55 17.43
N ALA A 296 23.05 -0.77 18.41
CA ALA A 296 22.24 0.31 19.01
C ALA A 296 22.00 1.44 18.00
N SER A 297 23.05 1.87 17.28
CA SER A 297 22.95 2.90 16.24
C SER A 297 22.00 2.49 15.13
N GLU A 298 22.12 1.27 14.62
CA GLU A 298 21.21 0.72 13.60
C GLU A 298 19.75 0.67 14.08
N THR A 299 19.53 0.42 15.38
CA THR A 299 18.19 0.43 15.97
C THR A 299 17.61 1.83 16.03
N ALA A 300 18.40 2.79 16.47
CA ALA A 300 18.02 4.19 16.55
C ALA A 300 17.72 4.77 15.16
N GLU A 301 18.59 4.48 14.19
CA GLU A 301 18.41 4.89 12.80
C GLU A 301 17.11 4.33 12.22
N THR A 302 16.88 3.01 12.32
CA THR A 302 15.65 2.36 11.85
C THR A 302 14.40 3.03 12.41
N LEU A 303 14.40 3.33 13.72
CA LEU A 303 13.24 3.95 14.36
C LEU A 303 13.02 5.39 13.87
N LEU A 304 14.07 6.20 13.86
CA LEU A 304 13.94 7.62 13.49
C LEU A 304 13.64 7.81 12.01
N GLU A 305 14.26 7.07 11.11
CA GLU A 305 13.96 7.14 9.68
C GLU A 305 12.54 6.67 9.38
N SER A 306 12.06 5.63 10.08
CA SER A 306 10.67 5.18 9.97
C SER A 306 9.67 6.26 10.38
N LEU A 307 9.98 7.06 11.41
CA LEU A 307 9.14 8.17 11.88
C LEU A 307 9.18 9.39 10.95
N GLN A 308 10.24 9.53 10.16
CA GLN A 308 10.43 10.62 9.20
C GLN A 308 9.85 10.32 7.83
N LYS A 309 9.46 9.06 7.57
CA LYS A 309 8.89 8.63 6.30
C LYS A 309 7.76 9.57 5.86
N GLY A 310 7.83 10.03 4.63
CA GLY A 310 6.86 10.97 4.05
C GLY A 310 7.26 12.45 4.14
N LYS A 311 8.35 12.81 4.84
CA LYS A 311 8.96 14.14 4.68
C LYS A 311 9.86 14.14 3.46
N LYS A 312 9.65 15.11 2.55
CA LYS A 312 10.48 15.26 1.34
C LYS A 312 11.95 15.38 1.73
N GLU A 313 12.82 14.63 1.05
CA GLU A 313 14.26 14.86 1.02
C GLU A 313 14.52 16.26 0.41
N GLY A 314 14.64 17.26 1.24
CA GLY A 314 14.79 18.64 0.79
C GLY A 314 15.43 19.56 1.84
N GLY A 315 15.88 18.96 2.95
CA GLY A 315 16.59 19.69 4.00
C GLY A 315 18.04 19.96 3.59
N GLY A 316 18.51 21.18 3.78
CA GLY A 316 19.92 21.54 3.63
C GLY A 316 20.80 20.77 4.63
N GLY A 317 22.13 20.89 4.52
CA GLY A 317 23.12 20.19 5.38
C GLY A 317 22.89 20.32 6.89
N SER A 318 22.17 21.37 7.34
CA SER A 318 21.77 21.55 8.75
C SER A 318 20.78 20.48 9.22
N ASP A 319 19.78 20.13 8.39
CA ASP A 319 18.76 19.15 8.76
C ASP A 319 19.37 17.76 8.91
N GLN A 320 20.30 17.39 8.02
CA GLN A 320 21.03 16.12 8.10
C GLN A 320 21.89 16.06 9.36
N PHE A 321 22.53 17.16 9.76
CA PHE A 321 23.28 17.22 11.01
C PHE A 321 22.40 16.94 12.24
N PHE A 322 21.25 17.60 12.35
CA PHE A 322 20.33 17.38 13.46
C PHE A 322 19.76 15.95 13.48
N GLN A 323 19.46 15.38 12.33
CA GLN A 323 19.00 14.00 12.23
C GLN A 323 20.06 13.00 12.69
N THR A 324 21.29 13.12 12.19
CA THR A 324 22.40 12.24 12.60
C THR A 324 22.67 12.39 14.10
N SER A 325 22.60 13.60 14.62
CA SER A 325 22.72 13.86 16.05
C SER A 325 21.63 13.15 16.86
N ALA A 326 20.37 13.24 16.43
CA ALA A 326 19.26 12.56 17.08
C ALA A 326 19.44 11.03 17.10
N VAL A 327 19.92 10.45 15.99
CA VAL A 327 20.27 9.01 15.91
C VAL A 327 21.35 8.66 16.92
N ASN A 328 22.46 9.40 16.97
CA ASN A 328 23.58 9.13 17.86
C ASN A 328 23.17 9.23 19.34
N PHE A 329 22.34 10.23 19.68
CA PHE A 329 21.88 10.38 21.05
C PHE A 329 20.94 9.25 21.48
N LEU A 330 20.00 8.88 20.63
CA LEU A 330 19.12 7.73 20.88
C LEU A 330 19.91 6.43 20.99
N ALA A 331 20.92 6.22 20.13
CA ALA A 331 21.80 5.07 20.17
C ALA A 331 22.57 4.97 21.50
N ALA A 332 23.06 6.11 22.00
CA ALA A 332 23.72 6.17 23.32
C ALA A 332 22.77 5.76 24.44
N CYS A 333 21.54 6.28 24.44
CA CYS A 333 20.52 5.91 25.43
C CYS A 333 20.16 4.42 25.35
N ILE A 334 19.94 3.89 24.14
CA ILE A 334 19.63 2.47 23.93
C ILE A 334 20.76 1.59 24.46
N TYR A 335 22.00 1.89 24.07
CA TYR A 335 23.16 1.07 24.47
C TYR A 335 23.39 1.14 25.97
N PHE A 336 23.28 2.32 26.58
CA PHE A 336 23.37 2.52 28.02
C PHE A 336 22.37 1.62 28.76
N PHE A 337 21.09 1.70 28.45
CA PHE A 337 20.06 0.95 29.17
C PHE A 337 20.13 -0.56 28.91
N VAL A 338 20.63 -0.99 27.76
CA VAL A 338 20.90 -2.41 27.51
C VAL A 338 21.96 -2.98 28.45
N ASN A 339 22.92 -2.15 28.87
CA ASN A 339 24.03 -2.54 29.72
C ASN A 339 23.85 -2.19 31.21
N TYR A 340 22.92 -1.29 31.54
CA TYR A 340 22.72 -0.79 32.88
C TYR A 340 22.02 -1.81 33.79
N GLU A 341 22.57 -2.03 34.99
CA GLU A 341 22.01 -2.95 35.99
C GLU A 341 21.47 -4.26 35.42
N ARG A 342 22.32 -5.00 34.71
CA ARG A 342 21.91 -6.25 34.09
C ARG A 342 21.44 -7.26 35.14
N GLU A 343 20.30 -7.88 34.88
CA GLU A 343 19.73 -8.95 35.69
C GLU A 343 19.88 -10.29 34.95
N PRO A 344 20.16 -11.38 35.66
CA PRO A 344 20.31 -12.69 35.03
C PRO A 344 18.95 -13.38 34.86
N TYR A 345 18.81 -14.11 33.73
CA TYR A 345 17.63 -14.90 33.37
C TYR A 345 18.06 -16.28 32.88
N ASP A 346 17.18 -17.29 33.07
CA ASP A 346 17.41 -18.62 32.52
C ASP A 346 17.01 -18.68 31.02
N LYS A 347 17.11 -19.88 30.42
CA LYS A 347 16.70 -20.12 29.03
C LYS A 347 15.22 -19.97 28.78
N GLU A 348 14.43 -20.16 29.80
CA GLU A 348 12.97 -20.07 29.83
C GLU A 348 12.49 -18.62 30.07
N GLY A 349 13.39 -17.69 30.39
CA GLY A 349 13.09 -16.30 30.68
C GLY A 349 12.73 -16.02 32.13
N ASN A 350 12.93 -16.97 33.05
CA ASN A 350 12.70 -16.73 34.48
C ASN A 350 13.85 -15.93 35.08
N MET A 351 13.54 -14.98 35.94
CA MET A 351 14.54 -14.17 36.64
C MET A 351 15.31 -15.04 37.63
N LEU A 352 16.61 -14.97 37.53
CA LEU A 352 17.57 -15.63 38.40
C LEU A 352 18.13 -14.66 39.45
N TYR A 353 18.90 -15.15 40.37
CA TYR A 353 19.55 -14.35 41.40
C TYR A 353 21.07 -14.34 41.17
N ALA A 354 21.63 -13.12 40.95
CA ALA A 354 23.08 -12.96 40.92
C ALA A 354 23.62 -12.87 42.35
N GLU A 355 24.48 -13.76 42.73
CA GLU A 355 25.17 -13.71 44.02
C GLU A 355 26.08 -12.48 44.06
N LYS A 356 25.91 -11.63 45.08
CA LYS A 356 26.68 -10.40 45.26
C LYS A 356 27.61 -10.57 46.47
N ARG A 357 28.84 -10.11 46.32
CA ARG A 357 29.79 -10.03 47.43
C ARG A 357 30.19 -8.58 47.65
N GLN A 358 30.27 -8.18 48.90
CA GLN A 358 30.72 -6.84 49.24
C GLN A 358 32.23 -6.73 49.00
N ASP A 359 32.63 -5.75 48.23
CA ASP A 359 34.03 -5.41 47.98
C ASP A 359 34.66 -4.89 49.30
N PRO A 360 35.77 -5.49 49.79
CA PRO A 360 36.39 -5.10 51.07
C PRO A 360 36.85 -3.65 51.11
N GLU A 361 37.29 -3.11 49.96
CA GLU A 361 37.88 -1.77 49.87
C GLU A 361 36.81 -0.68 49.64
N THR A 362 35.90 -0.91 48.67
CA THR A 362 34.91 0.09 48.29
C THR A 362 33.59 -0.08 49.04
N LYS A 363 33.40 -1.18 49.79
CA LYS A 363 32.13 -1.54 50.45
C LYS A 363 30.89 -1.62 49.55
N PHE A 364 31.08 -1.54 48.21
CA PHE A 364 29.99 -1.76 47.25
C PHE A 364 29.76 -3.24 47.00
N TRP A 365 28.48 -3.61 46.75
CA TRP A 365 28.14 -4.97 46.40
C TRP A 365 28.41 -5.23 44.92
N LYS A 366 29.33 -6.10 44.61
CA LYS A 366 29.69 -6.53 43.24
C LYS A 366 29.16 -7.93 42.96
N PRO A 367 28.65 -8.19 41.74
CA PRO A 367 28.26 -9.55 41.33
C PRO A 367 29.49 -10.48 41.36
N THR A 368 29.34 -11.68 41.92
CA THR A 368 30.39 -12.68 41.95
C THR A 368 30.53 -13.46 40.63
N GLY A 369 29.59 -13.26 39.70
CA GLY A 369 29.44 -14.05 38.47
C GLY A 369 28.66 -15.35 38.66
N VAL A 370 28.37 -15.75 39.90
CA VAL A 370 27.55 -16.93 40.20
C VAL A 370 26.09 -16.55 40.16
N VAL A 371 25.30 -17.31 39.40
CA VAL A 371 23.84 -17.09 39.23
C VAL A 371 23.10 -18.31 39.76
N ARG A 372 22.10 -18.09 40.58
CA ARG A 372 21.29 -19.14 41.18
C ARG A 372 19.80 -19.00 40.85
N ASP A 373 19.10 -20.12 40.72
CA ASP A 373 17.66 -20.16 40.62
C ASP A 373 17.05 -19.68 41.96
N LYS A 374 16.01 -18.85 41.87
CA LYS A 374 15.26 -18.35 43.04
C LYS A 374 14.48 -19.41 43.78
N LYS A 375 14.10 -20.52 43.09
CA LYS A 375 13.21 -21.55 43.66
C LYS A 375 13.98 -22.60 44.44
N ASP A 376 15.10 -23.06 43.92
CA ASP A 376 15.87 -24.18 44.49
C ASP A 376 17.29 -23.81 44.91
N GLY A 377 17.76 -22.58 44.63
CA GLY A 377 19.07 -22.08 44.95
C GLY A 377 20.22 -22.72 44.16
N ASN A 378 19.92 -23.56 43.18
CA ASN A 378 20.92 -24.22 42.36
C ASN A 378 21.65 -23.23 41.44
N ILE A 379 22.90 -23.51 41.11
CA ILE A 379 23.67 -22.71 40.15
C ILE A 379 23.16 -22.98 38.76
N VAL A 380 22.84 -21.91 37.99
CA VAL A 380 22.35 -21.97 36.63
C VAL A 380 23.41 -21.44 35.66
N GLU A 381 23.84 -22.28 34.73
CA GLU A 381 24.73 -21.93 33.63
C GLU A 381 24.21 -22.50 32.29
N PRO A 382 24.23 -21.73 31.19
CA PRO A 382 24.52 -20.31 31.10
C PRO A 382 23.31 -19.45 31.48
N ALA A 383 23.56 -18.34 32.18
CA ALA A 383 22.59 -17.30 32.42
C ALA A 383 22.62 -16.22 31.33
N TYR A 384 21.48 -15.68 30.99
CA TYR A 384 21.37 -14.53 30.09
C TYR A 384 21.23 -13.26 30.93
N TRP A 385 22.02 -12.26 30.63
CA TRP A 385 22.02 -10.99 31.33
C TRP A 385 21.28 -9.95 30.50
N LEU A 386 20.21 -9.39 31.04
CA LEU A 386 19.39 -8.37 30.39
C LEU A 386 19.40 -7.08 31.21
N GLY A 387 19.47 -5.93 30.54
CA GLY A 387 19.40 -4.63 31.19
C GLY A 387 18.07 -4.44 31.91
N LYS A 388 18.10 -3.95 33.13
CA LYS A 388 16.91 -3.75 33.99
C LYS A 388 15.88 -2.81 33.36
N TYR A 389 16.36 -1.79 32.65
CA TYR A 389 15.53 -0.75 32.03
C TYR A 389 15.63 -0.74 30.51
N SER A 390 16.06 -1.85 29.90
CA SER A 390 16.26 -1.96 28.45
C SER A 390 14.95 -2.23 27.72
N ASP A 391 14.03 -1.28 27.76
CA ASP A 391 12.81 -1.28 26.97
C ASP A 391 12.45 0.15 26.49
N MET A 392 11.54 0.24 25.53
CA MET A 392 11.16 1.51 24.93
C MET A 392 10.52 2.47 25.93
N PRO A 393 9.60 2.05 26.80
CA PRO A 393 8.99 2.93 27.80
C PRO A 393 10.01 3.64 28.70
N HIS A 394 11.01 2.92 29.21
CA HIS A 394 12.03 3.51 30.07
C HIS A 394 12.91 4.49 29.30
N ILE A 395 13.31 4.16 28.07
CA ILE A 395 14.11 5.07 27.24
C ILE A 395 13.34 6.33 26.91
N LEU A 396 12.05 6.22 26.52
CA LEU A 396 11.22 7.38 26.22
C LEU A 396 11.00 8.26 27.45
N SER A 397 10.82 7.67 28.62
CA SER A 397 10.69 8.41 29.87
C SER A 397 11.98 9.15 30.21
N PHE A 398 13.14 8.49 30.08
CA PHE A 398 14.45 9.07 30.32
C PHE A 398 14.75 10.24 29.38
N LEU A 399 14.37 10.16 28.13
CA LEU A 399 14.54 11.27 27.17
C LEU A 399 13.77 12.53 27.53
N ASN A 400 12.77 12.45 28.40
CA ASN A 400 12.01 13.61 28.90
C ASN A 400 12.59 14.24 30.15
N GLU A 401 13.64 13.65 30.76
CA GLU A 401 14.32 14.21 31.91
C GLU A 401 15.10 15.48 31.55
N SER A 402 15.59 16.20 32.61
CA SER A 402 16.44 17.39 32.43
C SER A 402 17.78 16.99 31.76
N TYR A 403 18.36 17.88 30.96
CA TYR A 403 19.66 17.63 30.34
C TYR A 403 20.75 17.35 31.38
N GLN A 404 20.70 17.98 32.53
CA GLN A 404 21.63 17.72 33.60
C GLN A 404 21.52 16.29 34.09
N THR A 405 20.31 15.82 34.39
CA THR A 405 20.06 14.41 34.82
C THR A 405 20.50 13.43 33.75
N ILE A 406 20.15 13.70 32.48
CA ILE A 406 20.52 12.84 31.36
C ILE A 406 22.04 12.69 31.23
N PHE A 407 22.79 13.78 31.26
CA PHE A 407 24.26 13.71 31.13
C PHE A 407 24.91 13.13 32.37
N GLU A 408 24.47 13.43 33.58
CA GLU A 408 24.97 12.83 34.82
C GLU A 408 24.81 11.29 34.78
N VAL A 409 23.71 10.78 34.23
CA VAL A 409 23.48 9.34 34.12
C VAL A 409 24.32 8.72 33.01
N LEU A 410 24.32 9.30 31.81
CA LEU A 410 25.03 8.72 30.66
C LEU A 410 26.56 8.80 30.81
N GLU A 411 27.11 9.78 31.52
CA GLU A 411 28.53 9.92 31.80
C GLU A 411 29.08 8.82 32.75
N THR A 412 28.19 8.07 33.39
CA THR A 412 28.62 6.90 34.21
C THR A 412 29.14 5.75 33.37
N ASP A 413 28.86 5.72 32.07
CA ASP A 413 29.32 4.66 31.14
C ASP A 413 30.26 5.27 30.08
N ASN A 414 31.51 4.88 30.12
CA ASN A 414 32.54 5.33 29.20
C ASN A 414 32.33 4.80 27.75
N GLU A 415 31.61 3.70 27.57
CA GLU A 415 31.40 3.11 26.25
C GLU A 415 30.49 3.97 25.35
N VAL A 416 29.60 4.78 25.94
CA VAL A 416 28.73 5.69 25.19
C VAL A 416 29.37 7.06 24.91
N ALA A 417 30.51 7.38 25.55
CA ALA A 417 31.20 8.65 25.41
C ALA A 417 31.46 9.09 23.95
N PRO A 418 31.85 8.20 23.00
CA PRO A 418 32.06 8.60 21.61
C PRO A 418 30.82 9.20 20.93
N LEU A 419 29.62 8.78 21.32
CA LEU A 419 28.35 9.30 20.77
C LEU A 419 27.91 10.58 21.47
N LEU A 420 28.39 10.85 22.69
CA LEU A 420 27.95 11.99 23.52
C LEU A 420 28.80 13.23 23.36
N GLY A 421 30.00 13.15 22.80
CA GLY A 421 30.97 14.26 22.76
C GLY A 421 30.39 15.59 22.26
N PRO A 422 29.70 15.67 21.12
CA PRO A 422 29.12 16.92 20.64
C PRO A 422 28.07 17.52 21.57
N PHE A 423 27.27 16.68 22.22
CA PHE A 423 26.20 17.10 23.14
C PHE A 423 26.77 17.60 24.45
N GLN A 424 27.75 16.91 25.02
CA GLN A 424 28.45 17.31 26.23
C GLN A 424 29.16 18.66 26.02
N THR A 425 29.77 18.86 24.86
CA THR A 425 30.43 20.12 24.52
C THR A 425 29.43 21.25 24.46
N ALA A 426 28.29 21.07 23.79
CA ALA A 426 27.22 22.05 23.72
C ALA A 426 26.66 22.37 25.13
N PHE A 427 26.45 21.36 25.96
CA PHE A 427 25.94 21.52 27.32
C PHE A 427 26.94 22.29 28.22
N LYS A 428 28.22 21.90 28.23
CA LYS A 428 29.29 22.56 29.03
C LYS A 428 29.48 24.01 28.60
N ASN A 429 29.36 24.30 27.30
CA ASN A 429 29.47 25.65 26.76
C ASN A 429 28.17 26.48 26.90
N LYS A 430 27.13 25.93 27.53
CA LYS A 430 25.79 26.54 27.67
C LYS A 430 25.15 26.93 26.35
N ALA A 431 25.47 26.23 25.25
CA ALA A 431 24.89 26.42 23.94
C ALA A 431 23.52 25.70 23.86
N MET A 432 22.55 26.18 24.65
CA MET A 432 21.27 25.51 24.83
C MET A 432 20.44 25.43 23.54
N GLU A 433 20.49 26.45 22.67
CA GLU A 433 19.78 26.44 21.39
C GLU A 433 20.29 25.32 20.46
N GLN A 434 21.61 25.12 20.43
CA GLN A 434 22.22 24.03 19.66
C GLN A 434 21.83 22.67 20.25
N LEU A 435 21.84 22.54 21.56
CA LEU A 435 21.47 21.32 22.26
C LEU A 435 20.00 20.95 22.02
N GLU A 436 19.11 21.96 22.11
CA GLU A 436 17.69 21.77 21.75
C GLU A 436 17.51 21.43 20.28
N GLY A 437 18.26 21.99 19.37
CA GLY A 437 18.24 21.57 17.95
C GLY A 437 18.55 20.11 17.78
N MET A 438 19.55 19.57 18.49
CA MET A 438 19.99 18.18 18.42
C MET A 438 19.04 17.21 19.14
N ILE A 439 18.71 17.48 20.40
CA ILE A 439 17.92 16.55 21.25
C ILE A 439 16.42 16.84 21.15
N GLY A 440 16.03 18.12 20.99
CA GLY A 440 14.64 18.50 20.83
C GLY A 440 14.00 17.86 19.59
N THR A 441 14.75 17.75 18.49
CA THR A 441 14.31 16.99 17.29
C THR A 441 13.96 15.54 17.65
N LEU A 442 14.82 14.87 18.42
CA LEU A 442 14.57 13.51 18.89
C LEU A 442 13.31 13.43 19.76
N ARG A 443 13.16 14.36 20.71
CA ARG A 443 11.98 14.43 21.61
C ARG A 443 10.68 14.59 20.82
N VAL A 444 10.66 15.45 19.80
CA VAL A 444 9.49 15.65 18.94
C VAL A 444 9.10 14.38 18.21
N TYR A 445 10.06 13.63 17.66
CA TYR A 445 9.76 12.37 16.99
C TYR A 445 9.31 11.28 17.97
N THR A 446 10.01 11.13 19.06
CA THR A 446 9.76 10.04 20.02
C THR A 446 8.52 10.27 20.87
N SER A 447 8.09 11.53 21.11
CA SER A 447 6.85 11.82 21.83
C SER A 447 5.61 11.17 21.20
N ARG A 448 5.62 10.98 19.89
CA ARG A 448 4.51 10.29 19.17
C ARG A 448 4.40 8.82 19.52
N LEU A 449 5.49 8.21 20.01
CA LEU A 449 5.53 6.80 20.40
C LEU A 449 5.05 6.56 21.84
N ALA A 450 4.88 7.61 22.62
CA ALA A 450 4.50 7.53 24.04
C ALA A 450 2.99 7.31 24.20
N THR A 451 2.47 6.22 23.67
CA THR A 451 1.07 5.79 23.83
C THR A 451 0.98 4.65 24.85
N LYS A 452 -0.19 4.48 25.50
CA LYS A 452 -0.42 3.39 26.45
C LYS A 452 -0.20 2.03 25.80
N GLU A 453 -0.62 1.89 24.55
CA GLU A 453 -0.55 0.65 23.75
C GLU A 453 0.92 0.30 23.43
N SER A 454 1.70 1.29 22.98
CA SER A 454 3.13 1.06 22.70
C SER A 454 3.92 0.75 23.98
N TYR A 455 3.59 1.42 25.09
CA TYR A 455 4.20 1.13 26.39
C TYR A 455 3.87 -0.29 26.85
N TRP A 456 2.62 -0.71 26.70
CA TRP A 456 2.20 -2.07 27.07
C TRP A 456 2.91 -3.12 26.23
N ILE A 457 2.97 -2.92 24.90
CA ILE A 457 3.57 -3.89 23.96
C ILE A 457 5.08 -4.00 24.14
N PHE A 458 5.77 -2.87 24.34
CA PHE A 458 7.23 -2.81 24.39
C PHE A 458 7.83 -2.95 25.79
N HIS A 459 7.01 -3.04 26.83
CA HIS A 459 7.51 -3.23 28.19
C HIS A 459 8.15 -4.59 28.36
N LYS A 460 9.28 -4.62 29.09
CA LYS A 460 10.09 -5.84 29.27
C LYS A 460 9.46 -6.90 30.18
N ASP A 461 8.59 -6.48 31.12
CA ASP A 461 7.99 -7.41 32.10
C ASP A 461 6.87 -8.22 31.45
N GLY A 462 7.04 -9.51 31.43
CA GLY A 462 6.09 -10.45 30.90
C GLY A 462 6.74 -11.54 30.05
N ASP A 463 5.90 -12.40 29.49
CA ASP A 463 6.28 -13.47 28.59
C ASP A 463 6.69 -12.88 27.22
N ASP A 464 7.90 -12.38 27.15
CA ASP A 464 8.46 -11.77 25.95
C ASP A 464 8.47 -12.76 24.78
N PHE A 465 7.83 -12.38 23.71
CA PHE A 465 7.85 -13.15 22.47
C PHE A 465 9.20 -13.02 21.78
N ASP A 466 9.92 -14.14 21.63
CA ASP A 466 11.14 -14.16 20.80
C ASP A 466 10.77 -14.13 19.32
N LEU A 467 11.22 -13.10 18.61
CA LEU A 467 11.01 -12.88 17.20
C LEU A 467 11.62 -13.95 16.27
N LYS A 468 12.30 -14.98 16.81
CA LYS A 468 12.80 -16.13 16.06
C LYS A 468 11.68 -17.14 15.77
N VAL A 469 10.73 -16.75 14.94
CA VAL A 469 9.57 -17.60 14.54
C VAL A 469 9.98 -18.91 13.86
N SER A 470 11.21 -19.00 13.37
CA SER A 470 11.81 -20.16 12.71
C SER A 470 12.38 -21.21 13.64
N ASP A 471 12.33 -21.01 14.96
CA ASP A 471 12.87 -21.96 15.91
C ASP A 471 12.05 -23.26 15.92
N PRO A 472 12.64 -24.42 15.63
CA PRO A 472 11.94 -25.70 15.70
C PRO A 472 11.36 -26.04 17.07
N LYS A 473 11.96 -25.50 18.14
CA LYS A 473 11.50 -25.73 19.52
C LYS A 473 10.33 -24.85 19.91
N ASN A 474 10.21 -23.66 19.28
CA ASN A 474 9.16 -22.70 19.57
C ASN A 474 8.63 -22.03 18.29
N PRO A 475 8.14 -22.83 17.32
CA PRO A 475 7.66 -22.29 16.06
C PRO A 475 6.45 -21.39 16.27
N SER A 476 6.34 -20.33 15.45
CA SER A 476 5.29 -19.35 15.67
C SER A 476 4.74 -18.78 14.37
N TYR A 477 3.44 -18.46 14.39
CA TYR A 477 2.83 -17.52 13.49
C TYR A 477 2.82 -16.15 14.16
N LEU A 478 3.21 -15.13 13.42
CA LEU A 478 3.19 -13.75 13.85
C LEU A 478 2.37 -12.91 12.87
N LEU A 479 1.30 -12.33 13.36
CA LEU A 479 0.54 -11.31 12.66
C LEU A 479 0.95 -9.95 13.21
N ILE A 480 1.29 -9.03 12.31
CA ILE A 480 1.59 -7.63 12.62
C ILE A 480 0.50 -6.79 11.99
N ALA A 481 -0.33 -6.19 12.83
CA ALA A 481 -1.45 -5.35 12.41
C ALA A 481 -1.00 -3.91 12.14
N ASN A 482 -1.59 -3.29 11.12
CA ASN A 482 -1.45 -1.87 10.87
C ASN A 482 -2.83 -1.21 10.82
N ASP A 483 -2.85 0.10 11.05
CA ASP A 483 -3.99 0.96 10.82
C ASP A 483 -3.60 2.07 9.84
N PRO A 484 -4.26 2.16 8.67
CA PRO A 484 -3.98 3.21 7.69
C PRO A 484 -4.15 4.64 8.21
N GLU A 485 -5.00 4.85 9.23
CA GLU A 485 -5.22 6.18 9.83
C GLU A 485 -4.05 6.63 10.70
N MET A 486 -3.32 5.69 11.31
CA MET A 486 -2.16 5.93 12.17
C MET A 486 -0.85 5.40 11.57
N GLU A 487 -0.77 5.25 10.26
CA GLU A 487 0.35 4.62 9.53
C GLU A 487 1.73 5.18 9.93
N SER A 488 1.85 6.49 10.09
CA SER A 488 3.14 7.14 10.39
C SER A 488 3.73 6.74 11.74
N ILE A 489 2.91 6.37 12.71
CA ILE A 489 3.33 5.96 14.06
C ILE A 489 3.44 4.44 14.12
N ILE A 490 2.35 3.75 13.81
CA ILE A 490 2.28 2.28 13.87
C ILE A 490 3.25 1.66 12.87
N GLY A 491 3.40 2.24 11.68
CA GLY A 491 4.37 1.80 10.69
C GLY A 491 5.81 1.84 11.19
N ALA A 492 6.20 2.86 11.98
CA ALA A 492 7.52 2.95 12.58
C ALA A 492 7.75 1.87 13.65
N LEU A 493 6.77 1.63 14.51
CA LEU A 493 6.82 0.59 15.53
C LEU A 493 6.89 -0.81 14.89
N ASN A 494 6.08 -1.06 13.87
CA ASN A 494 6.08 -2.29 13.09
C ASN A 494 7.41 -2.51 12.34
N ALA A 495 7.99 -1.44 11.78
CA ALA A 495 9.28 -1.50 11.11
C ALA A 495 10.40 -1.94 12.07
N LEU A 496 10.42 -1.41 13.30
CA LEU A 496 11.38 -1.80 14.33
C LEU A 496 11.28 -3.31 14.63
N ILE A 497 10.05 -3.83 14.81
CA ILE A 497 9.80 -5.24 15.06
C ILE A 497 10.25 -6.10 13.88
N LEU A 498 9.86 -5.73 12.65
CA LEU A 498 10.20 -6.47 11.43
C LEU A 498 11.71 -6.51 11.16
N ASN A 499 12.42 -5.39 11.34
CA ASN A 499 13.86 -5.35 11.16
C ASN A 499 14.59 -6.23 12.20
N ARG A 500 14.08 -6.34 13.44
CA ARG A 500 14.58 -7.30 14.42
C ARG A 500 14.27 -8.74 14.04
N LEU A 501 13.05 -9.02 13.65
CA LEU A 501 12.61 -10.34 13.21
C LEU A 501 13.48 -10.86 12.06
N VAL A 502 13.77 -10.03 11.06
CA VAL A 502 14.64 -10.39 9.93
C VAL A 502 16.02 -10.85 10.41
N THR A 503 16.63 -10.11 11.33
CA THR A 503 17.92 -10.50 11.91
C THR A 503 17.83 -11.85 12.61
N ARG A 504 16.72 -12.15 13.29
CA ARG A 504 16.52 -13.41 14.02
C ARG A 504 16.27 -14.60 13.10
N VAL A 505 15.44 -14.45 12.07
CA VAL A 505 15.14 -15.55 11.13
C VAL A 505 16.30 -15.83 10.17
N ASN A 506 17.17 -14.84 9.96
CA ASN A 506 18.33 -14.95 9.07
C ASN A 506 19.56 -15.58 9.74
N THR A 507 19.41 -16.16 10.91
CA THR A 507 20.47 -16.84 11.67
C THR A 507 20.15 -18.32 11.85
N GLY A 508 21.20 -19.16 12.02
CA GLY A 508 21.06 -20.59 12.31
C GLY A 508 20.80 -21.45 11.08
N GLN A 509 21.63 -21.28 10.04
CA GLN A 509 21.59 -22.08 8.81
C GLN A 509 21.42 -23.58 9.07
N GLY A 510 20.49 -24.20 8.31
CA GLY A 510 20.24 -25.65 8.38
C GLY A 510 19.36 -26.11 9.55
N LYS A 511 19.23 -25.34 10.62
CA LYS A 511 18.47 -25.71 11.83
C LYS A 511 17.06 -25.13 11.86
N ASN A 512 16.75 -24.16 10.99
CA ASN A 512 15.47 -23.45 10.98
C ASN A 512 14.38 -24.27 10.26
N ILE A 513 13.14 -24.15 10.74
CA ILE A 513 11.98 -24.51 9.93
C ILE A 513 11.75 -23.45 8.85
N PRO A 514 11.10 -23.79 7.73
CA PRO A 514 10.80 -22.81 6.69
C PRO A 514 9.85 -21.73 7.22
N VAL A 515 10.11 -20.48 6.83
CA VAL A 515 9.32 -19.31 7.21
C VAL A 515 8.78 -18.63 5.97
N SER A 516 7.54 -18.16 6.02
CA SER A 516 6.94 -17.31 5.02
C SER A 516 6.70 -15.91 5.60
N ILE A 517 7.43 -14.92 5.10
CA ILE A 517 7.24 -13.50 5.42
C ILE A 517 6.42 -12.89 4.30
N ILE A 518 5.26 -12.35 4.64
CA ILE A 518 4.33 -11.72 3.70
C ILE A 518 4.08 -10.29 4.16
N VAL A 519 4.39 -9.33 3.29
CA VAL A 519 4.16 -7.90 3.50
C VAL A 519 3.17 -7.44 2.43
N ASP A 520 1.93 -7.13 2.82
CA ASP A 520 0.84 -6.77 1.89
C ASP A 520 1.10 -5.44 1.15
N GLU A 521 1.69 -4.46 1.86
CA GLU A 521 2.00 -3.14 1.30
C GLU A 521 3.36 -2.65 1.81
N LEU A 522 4.44 -3.00 1.11
CA LEU A 522 5.80 -2.66 1.53
C LEU A 522 6.07 -1.15 1.61
N PRO A 523 5.58 -0.29 0.68
CA PRO A 523 5.81 1.14 0.75
C PRO A 523 5.34 1.82 2.04
N THR A 524 4.51 1.17 2.86
CA THR A 524 4.05 1.70 4.16
C THR A 524 5.04 1.49 5.30
N LEU A 525 6.07 0.68 5.09
CA LEU A 525 7.09 0.34 6.07
C LEU A 525 8.47 0.87 5.66
N TYR A 526 9.29 1.27 6.65
CA TYR A 526 10.72 1.42 6.48
C TYR A 526 11.41 0.09 6.80
N PHE A 527 11.53 -0.78 5.80
CA PHE A 527 12.04 -2.13 5.98
C PHE A 527 13.49 -2.24 5.46
N HIS A 528 14.40 -1.60 6.18
CA HIS A 528 15.81 -1.40 5.81
C HIS A 528 16.57 -2.72 5.51
N LYS A 529 16.28 -3.82 6.22
CA LYS A 529 17.04 -5.08 6.07
C LYS A 529 16.46 -6.05 5.04
N ILE A 530 15.49 -5.64 4.26
CA ILE A 530 14.78 -6.53 3.32
C ILE A 530 15.70 -7.02 2.19
N ASP A 531 16.59 -6.17 1.70
CA ASP A 531 17.58 -6.48 0.67
C ASP A 531 18.55 -7.60 1.13
N ARG A 532 19.09 -7.46 2.34
CA ARG A 532 19.97 -8.47 2.97
C ARG A 532 19.22 -9.77 3.19
N LEU A 533 17.96 -9.69 3.63
CA LEU A 533 17.14 -10.88 3.82
C LEU A 533 16.94 -11.63 2.51
N ILE A 534 16.58 -10.95 1.44
CA ILE A 534 16.35 -11.58 0.11
C ILE A 534 17.65 -12.25 -0.37
N GLY A 535 18.80 -11.59 -0.21
CA GLY A 535 20.11 -12.16 -0.59
C GLY A 535 20.49 -13.44 0.14
N THR A 536 20.08 -13.59 1.40
CA THR A 536 20.47 -14.72 2.29
C THR A 536 19.31 -15.67 2.64
N ALA A 537 18.09 -15.33 2.24
CA ALA A 537 16.84 -16.03 2.57
C ALA A 537 16.88 -17.53 2.23
N ARG A 538 17.49 -17.88 1.10
CA ARG A 538 17.55 -19.26 0.63
C ARG A 538 18.24 -20.21 1.61
N SER A 539 19.38 -19.82 2.16
CA SER A 539 20.15 -20.64 3.10
C SER A 539 19.44 -20.86 4.45
N ASN A 540 18.56 -19.91 4.82
CA ASN A 540 17.77 -19.94 6.05
C ASN A 540 16.32 -20.42 5.83
N LYS A 541 15.95 -20.82 4.60
CA LYS A 541 14.61 -21.25 4.22
C LYS A 541 13.53 -20.19 4.50
N VAL A 542 13.82 -18.93 4.20
CA VAL A 542 12.89 -17.82 4.33
C VAL A 542 12.28 -17.47 2.97
N SER A 543 10.97 -17.61 2.83
CA SER A 543 10.21 -17.12 1.67
C SER A 543 9.73 -15.71 1.96
N VAL A 544 10.04 -14.77 1.07
CA VAL A 544 9.63 -13.37 1.19
C VAL A 544 8.68 -13.02 0.06
N THR A 545 7.48 -12.56 0.41
CA THR A 545 6.46 -12.11 -0.55
C THR A 545 6.10 -10.67 -0.25
N LEU A 546 6.35 -9.77 -1.19
CA LEU A 546 6.20 -8.32 -1.03
C LEU A 546 5.13 -7.77 -1.97
N GLY A 547 4.14 -7.10 -1.42
CA GLY A 547 3.08 -6.43 -2.14
C GLY A 547 3.39 -4.94 -2.37
N PHE A 548 3.06 -4.44 -3.57
CA PHE A 548 3.21 -3.05 -3.96
C PHE A 548 1.97 -2.59 -4.72
N GLN A 549 1.52 -1.38 -4.46
CA GLN A 549 0.49 -0.73 -5.30
C GLN A 549 1.11 0.10 -6.40
N GLU A 550 2.25 0.71 -6.12
CA GLU A 550 3.07 1.48 -7.06
C GLU A 550 4.51 0.99 -6.94
N LEU A 551 5.27 1.07 -8.01
CA LEU A 551 6.71 0.82 -7.94
C LEU A 551 7.35 1.99 -7.20
N PRO A 552 8.28 1.72 -6.29
CA PRO A 552 9.00 2.76 -5.55
C PRO A 552 9.85 3.62 -6.45
#